data_3772adee38c7bd531da8818e497c6307
#
_entry.id   3772adee38c7bd531da8818e497c6307
#
_cell.length_a   1.000
_cell.length_b   1.000
_cell.length_c   1.000
_cell.angle_alpha   90.00
_cell.angle_beta   90.00
_cell.angle_gamma   90.00
#
_symmetry.space_group_name_H-M   'P 1'
#
loop_
_entity.id
_entity.type
_entity.pdbx_description
1 polymer ?
#
loop_
_entity_poly.entity_id
_entity_poly.type
_entity_poly.pdbx_seq_one_letter_code
_entity_poly.pdbx_strand_id
1 'polypeptide(L)'
;METKELQRIASQVRRDILRMVCECSSGHPGGSLGCTDFMTVLYFDQMKHDPANFTMDGINDDVFYLSNGHIAPVWYSVLARGGYFPVPELSTLRKLGSRLQGHPATDKGLPGIRMASGSLGQGLSVAIGTAETKKLNGDNALVYTLHGDGELQEGQIWEAALYAAANKIDNLISTIDYNGRQIDGDLDDVLPMGDLSQKWQAFGWEVLELDGHNMDEIKATFAQAKKLTGNGKPIMIVMKTEMGQGVDYMMGTHKWHGSTPNAEQLADALSQIEETMGDY
;
A
#
# COMPACT_ATOMS: atom_id res chain seq x y z
N MET A 1 8.55 -16.27 4.99
CA MET A 1 7.88 -16.39 6.32
C MET A 1 6.66 -17.30 6.22
N GLU A 2 6.30 -18.01 7.28
CA GLU A 2 5.09 -18.86 7.30
C GLU A 2 3.82 -18.00 7.31
N THR A 3 2.77 -18.47 6.62
CA THR A 3 1.51 -17.72 6.48
C THR A 3 0.86 -17.38 7.84
N LYS A 4 0.92 -18.30 8.82
CA LYS A 4 0.42 -18.04 10.18
C LYS A 4 1.11 -16.88 10.87
N GLU A 5 2.41 -16.72 10.66
CA GLU A 5 3.15 -15.61 11.26
C GLU A 5 2.76 -14.28 10.60
N LEU A 6 2.60 -14.27 9.29
CA LEU A 6 2.08 -13.11 8.55
C LEU A 6 0.68 -12.73 9.01
N GLN A 7 -0.21 -13.71 9.23
CA GLN A 7 -1.55 -13.46 9.76
C GLN A 7 -1.54 -12.82 11.15
N ARG A 8 -0.62 -13.25 12.03
CA ARG A 8 -0.43 -12.63 13.35
C ARG A 8 0.03 -11.18 13.24
N ILE A 9 0.98 -10.90 12.35
CA ILE A 9 1.45 -9.53 12.09
C ILE A 9 0.29 -8.67 11.54
N ALA A 10 -0.44 -9.17 10.55
CA ALA A 10 -1.57 -8.46 9.95
C ALA A 10 -2.69 -8.16 10.97
N SER A 11 -2.97 -9.09 11.87
CA SER A 11 -3.91 -8.86 12.97
C SER A 11 -3.49 -7.66 13.82
N GLN A 12 -2.22 -7.61 14.22
CA GLN A 12 -1.72 -6.48 15.01
C GLN A 12 -1.67 -5.17 14.22
N VAL A 13 -1.31 -5.21 12.94
CA VAL A 13 -1.33 -4.03 12.05
C VAL A 13 -2.74 -3.43 11.96
N ARG A 14 -3.79 -4.26 11.85
CA ARG A 14 -5.18 -3.78 11.87
C ARG A 14 -5.52 -3.07 13.19
N ARG A 15 -5.09 -3.61 14.31
CA ARG A 15 -5.28 -2.97 15.64
C ARG A 15 -4.57 -1.63 15.71
N ASP A 16 -3.33 -1.57 15.24
CA ASP A 16 -2.55 -0.32 15.19
C ASP A 16 -3.24 0.76 14.34
N ILE A 17 -3.77 0.40 13.14
CA ILE A 17 -4.51 1.30 12.26
C ILE A 17 -5.70 1.93 13.00
N LEU A 18 -6.54 1.09 13.60
CA LEU A 18 -7.75 1.53 14.30
C LEU A 18 -7.43 2.46 15.48
N ARG A 19 -6.41 2.12 16.26
CA ARG A 19 -5.94 2.92 17.40
C ARG A 19 -5.41 4.27 16.93
N MET A 20 -4.53 4.30 15.91
CA MET A 20 -3.99 5.53 15.34
C MET A 20 -5.08 6.51 14.89
N VAL A 21 -6.03 6.04 14.07
CA VAL A 21 -7.04 6.92 13.48
C VAL A 21 -8.09 7.37 14.51
N CYS A 22 -8.42 6.53 15.49
CA CYS A 22 -9.32 6.89 16.59
C CYS A 22 -8.70 7.96 17.50
N GLU A 23 -7.44 7.77 17.91
CA GLU A 23 -6.73 8.67 18.81
C GLU A 23 -6.65 10.10 18.26
N CYS A 24 -6.39 10.28 16.98
CA CYS A 24 -6.33 11.61 16.35
C CYS A 24 -7.66 12.05 15.72
N SER A 25 -8.72 11.24 15.81
CA SER A 25 -10.05 11.48 15.22
C SER A 25 -9.96 11.88 13.74
N SER A 26 -9.00 11.32 13.00
CA SER A 26 -8.73 11.68 11.60
C SER A 26 -7.97 10.56 10.88
N GLY A 27 -8.28 10.30 9.61
CA GLY A 27 -7.57 9.33 8.79
C GLY A 27 -8.50 8.48 7.93
N HIS A 28 -7.91 7.47 7.29
CA HIS A 28 -8.59 6.63 6.31
C HIS A 28 -8.46 5.15 6.71
N PRO A 29 -9.33 4.65 7.62
CA PRO A 29 -9.23 3.28 8.09
C PRO A 29 -9.60 2.25 7.03
N GLY A 30 -10.59 2.52 6.19
CA GLY A 30 -11.16 1.54 5.27
C GLY A 30 -10.14 0.91 4.32
N GLY A 31 -9.47 1.72 3.51
CA GLY A 31 -8.42 1.26 2.60
C GLY A 31 -7.18 0.74 3.35
N SER A 32 -6.84 1.33 4.50
CA SER A 32 -5.74 0.84 5.35
C SER A 32 -5.99 -0.59 5.82
N LEU A 33 -7.20 -0.92 6.28
CA LEU A 33 -7.60 -2.26 6.69
C LEU A 33 -7.65 -3.23 5.50
N GLY A 34 -8.18 -2.77 4.36
CA GLY A 34 -8.25 -3.56 3.12
C GLY A 34 -6.89 -3.99 2.61
N CYS A 35 -5.89 -3.11 2.67
CA CYS A 35 -4.53 -3.38 2.19
C CYS A 35 -3.60 -4.04 3.22
N THR A 36 -4.09 -4.38 4.42
CA THR A 36 -3.23 -4.87 5.51
C THR A 36 -2.51 -6.18 5.16
N ASP A 37 -3.20 -7.16 4.60
CA ASP A 37 -2.60 -8.46 4.27
C ASP A 37 -1.52 -8.31 3.21
N PHE A 38 -1.79 -7.55 2.15
CA PHE A 38 -0.84 -7.24 1.10
C PHE A 38 0.42 -6.53 1.63
N MET A 39 0.24 -5.45 2.40
CA MET A 39 1.36 -4.68 2.96
C MET A 39 2.19 -5.51 3.93
N THR A 40 1.55 -6.38 4.70
CA THR A 40 2.25 -7.32 5.59
C THR A 40 3.08 -8.31 4.79
N VAL A 41 2.52 -8.97 3.78
CA VAL A 41 3.27 -9.91 2.93
C VAL A 41 4.42 -9.20 2.22
N LEU A 42 4.17 -8.01 1.68
CA LEU A 42 5.19 -7.23 0.96
C LEU A 42 6.40 -6.94 1.85
N TYR A 43 6.20 -6.37 3.03
CA TYR A 43 7.28 -5.90 3.89
C TYR A 43 7.97 -7.02 4.69
N PHE A 44 7.23 -8.05 5.11
CA PHE A 44 7.78 -9.10 5.97
C PHE A 44 8.25 -10.36 5.23
N ASP A 45 7.90 -10.49 3.94
CA ASP A 45 8.25 -11.70 3.19
C ASP A 45 8.82 -11.43 1.79
N GLN A 46 8.38 -10.36 1.11
CA GLN A 46 8.67 -10.22 -0.31
C GLN A 46 9.77 -9.20 -0.65
N MET A 47 9.80 -8.05 -0.01
CA MET A 47 10.79 -7.01 -0.27
C MET A 47 12.14 -7.35 0.35
N LYS A 48 13.21 -7.07 -0.39
CA LYS A 48 14.57 -7.04 0.12
C LYS A 48 14.90 -5.62 0.58
N HIS A 49 14.89 -5.39 1.88
CA HIS A 49 15.16 -4.08 2.48
C HIS A 49 15.88 -4.22 3.81
N ASP A 50 16.56 -3.17 4.25
CA ASP A 50 17.26 -3.12 5.54
C ASP A 50 16.78 -1.93 6.38
N PRO A 51 15.85 -2.14 7.34
CA PRO A 51 15.35 -1.07 8.19
C PRO A 51 16.42 -0.36 9.02
N ALA A 52 17.46 -1.09 9.44
CA ALA A 52 18.52 -0.56 10.30
C ALA A 52 19.48 0.38 9.54
N ASN A 53 19.63 0.17 8.24
CA ASN A 53 20.52 0.95 7.37
C ASN A 53 19.75 1.70 6.29
N PHE A 54 18.54 2.15 6.60
CA PHE A 54 17.71 2.91 5.65
C PHE A 54 18.43 4.13 5.09
N THR A 55 18.43 4.27 3.76
CA THR A 55 18.91 5.47 3.05
C THR A 55 17.85 5.98 2.08
N MET A 56 17.89 7.28 1.79
CA MET A 56 16.92 7.91 0.86
C MET A 56 17.12 7.46 -0.59
N ASP A 57 18.34 7.12 -1.00
CA ASP A 57 18.66 6.66 -2.36
C ASP A 57 18.26 5.22 -2.61
N GLY A 58 18.15 4.38 -1.56
CA GLY A 58 17.70 2.99 -1.66
C GLY A 58 18.57 2.11 -2.57
N ILE A 59 19.88 2.37 -2.67
CA ILE A 59 20.80 1.59 -3.50
C ILE A 59 20.86 0.15 -2.98
N ASN A 60 20.66 -0.82 -3.89
CA ASN A 60 20.58 -2.27 -3.63
C ASN A 60 19.41 -2.72 -2.74
N ASP A 61 18.51 -1.83 -2.31
CA ASP A 61 17.26 -2.15 -1.66
C ASP A 61 16.10 -2.17 -2.65
N ASP A 62 15.15 -3.06 -2.44
CA ASP A 62 13.83 -2.88 -3.03
C ASP A 62 13.17 -1.62 -2.46
N VAL A 63 12.45 -0.89 -3.32
CA VAL A 63 11.81 0.37 -2.95
C VAL A 63 10.30 0.27 -3.12
N PHE A 64 9.56 0.78 -2.14
CA PHE A 64 8.11 0.86 -2.20
C PHE A 64 7.64 2.32 -2.18
N TYR A 65 6.65 2.63 -3.02
CA TYR A 65 5.95 3.91 -3.07
C TYR A 65 4.44 3.73 -2.86
N LEU A 66 3.91 4.38 -1.83
CA LEU A 66 2.48 4.44 -1.56
C LEU A 66 1.89 5.64 -2.31
N SER A 67 1.28 5.40 -3.48
CA SER A 67 0.68 6.47 -4.29
C SER A 67 -0.62 6.98 -3.67
N ASN A 68 -1.49 6.07 -3.22
CA ASN A 68 -2.70 6.38 -2.46
C ASN A 68 -2.37 6.74 -0.99
N GLY A 69 -1.62 7.82 -0.81
CA GLY A 69 -1.01 8.22 0.46
C GLY A 69 -1.97 8.43 1.62
N HIS A 70 -3.28 8.50 1.39
CA HIS A 70 -4.29 8.59 2.44
C HIS A 70 -4.37 7.32 3.30
N ILE A 71 -3.96 6.15 2.79
CA ILE A 71 -3.85 4.93 3.59
C ILE A 71 -2.51 4.80 4.33
N ALA A 72 -1.83 5.91 4.60
CA ALA A 72 -0.60 5.96 5.39
C ALA A 72 -0.66 5.18 6.73
N PRO A 73 -1.80 5.06 7.45
CA PRO A 73 -1.83 4.28 8.68
C PRO A 73 -1.35 2.83 8.54
N VAL A 74 -1.73 2.10 7.48
CA VAL A 74 -1.22 0.74 7.26
C VAL A 74 0.29 0.76 7.02
N TRP A 75 0.78 1.73 6.25
CA TRP A 75 2.21 1.82 5.95
C TRP A 75 3.03 2.15 7.20
N TYR A 76 2.58 3.11 8.02
CA TYR A 76 3.26 3.43 9.27
C TYR A 76 3.31 2.24 10.23
N SER A 77 2.23 1.47 10.35
CA SER A 77 2.22 0.28 11.19
C SER A 77 3.22 -0.77 10.70
N VAL A 78 3.23 -1.12 9.41
CA VAL A 78 4.19 -2.11 8.89
C VAL A 78 5.63 -1.63 8.99
N LEU A 79 5.91 -0.33 8.82
CA LEU A 79 7.24 0.23 9.00
C LEU A 79 7.69 0.14 10.47
N ALA A 80 6.84 0.55 11.42
CA ALA A 80 7.16 0.47 12.85
C ALA A 80 7.38 -0.97 13.29
N ARG A 81 6.47 -1.89 12.94
CA ARG A 81 6.58 -3.32 13.26
C ARG A 81 7.74 -3.98 12.51
N GLY A 82 8.13 -3.48 11.36
CA GLY A 82 9.31 -3.88 10.59
C GLY A 82 10.63 -3.29 11.07
N GLY A 83 10.62 -2.47 12.14
CA GLY A 83 11.84 -1.97 12.79
C GLY A 83 12.42 -0.67 12.21
N TYR A 84 11.70 0.07 11.37
CA TYR A 84 12.16 1.36 10.87
C TYR A 84 12.14 2.47 11.93
N PHE A 85 11.20 2.42 12.86
CA PHE A 85 11.08 3.34 13.98
C PHE A 85 10.28 2.70 15.14
N PRO A 86 10.36 3.27 16.37
CA PRO A 86 9.70 2.66 17.53
C PRO A 86 8.17 2.60 17.42
N VAL A 87 7.57 1.45 17.72
CA VAL A 87 6.12 1.22 17.68
C VAL A 87 5.31 2.25 18.48
N PRO A 88 5.71 2.70 19.69
CA PRO A 88 4.97 3.72 20.44
C PRO A 88 4.82 5.07 19.70
N GLU A 89 5.66 5.35 18.69
CA GLU A 89 5.54 6.58 17.88
C GLU A 89 4.24 6.59 17.07
N LEU A 90 3.63 5.43 16.78
CA LEU A 90 2.33 5.32 16.11
C LEU A 90 1.24 6.16 16.80
N SER A 91 1.30 6.30 18.13
CA SER A 91 0.37 7.14 18.91
C SER A 91 0.45 8.63 18.56
N THR A 92 1.44 9.05 17.77
CA THR A 92 1.64 10.45 17.39
C THR A 92 1.07 10.84 16.04
N LEU A 93 0.36 9.92 15.35
CA LEU A 93 -0.24 10.19 14.04
C LEU A 93 -0.97 11.55 14.04
N ARG A 94 -0.64 12.42 13.07
CA ARG A 94 -1.25 13.76 12.85
C ARG A 94 -1.12 14.74 14.05
N LYS A 95 -0.39 14.40 15.10
CA LYS A 95 -0.12 15.34 16.21
C LYS A 95 0.90 16.40 15.77
N LEU A 96 0.80 17.60 16.34
CA LEU A 96 1.73 18.69 16.04
C LEU A 96 3.17 18.26 16.33
N GLY A 97 4.07 18.44 15.37
CA GLY A 97 5.49 18.08 15.49
C GLY A 97 5.80 16.60 15.25
N SER A 98 4.80 15.75 15.04
CA SER A 98 4.99 14.32 14.71
C SER A 98 5.63 14.16 13.33
N ARG A 99 6.42 13.08 13.17
CA ARG A 99 6.89 12.61 11.86
C ARG A 99 5.83 11.83 11.08
N LEU A 100 4.83 11.30 11.76
CA LEU A 100 3.71 10.56 11.19
C LEU A 100 2.62 11.55 10.74
N GLN A 101 2.80 12.07 9.53
CA GLN A 101 1.87 13.01 8.92
C GLN A 101 0.61 12.28 8.40
N GLY A 102 -0.47 13.01 8.18
CA GLY A 102 -1.72 12.45 7.62
C GLY A 102 -1.56 11.83 6.24
N HIS A 103 -0.59 12.33 5.47
CA HIS A 103 -0.06 11.73 4.25
C HIS A 103 1.46 11.69 4.38
N PRO A 104 2.16 10.69 3.82
CA PRO A 104 3.61 10.58 3.94
C PRO A 104 4.32 11.83 3.45
N ALA A 105 5.33 12.27 4.20
CA ALA A 105 6.12 13.47 3.87
C ALA A 105 7.60 13.21 4.14
N THR A 106 8.45 13.55 3.16
CA THR A 106 9.91 13.31 3.24
C THR A 106 10.64 14.32 4.10
N ASP A 107 10.11 15.55 4.26
CA ASP A 107 10.69 16.61 5.09
C ASP A 107 10.69 16.30 6.60
N LYS A 108 9.96 15.28 7.02
CA LYS A 108 9.90 14.84 8.42
C LYS A 108 10.98 13.80 8.77
N GLY A 109 11.72 13.31 7.78
CA GLY A 109 12.81 12.37 8.02
C GLY A 109 12.37 11.04 8.64
N LEU A 110 11.15 10.58 8.39
CA LEU A 110 10.68 9.28 8.87
C LEU A 110 11.34 8.17 8.04
N PRO A 111 12.11 7.26 8.66
CA PRO A 111 12.71 6.14 7.94
C PRO A 111 11.64 5.27 7.24
N GLY A 112 11.94 4.82 6.03
CA GLY A 112 11.02 4.08 5.18
C GLY A 112 10.27 4.93 4.15
N ILE A 113 10.16 6.26 4.36
CA ILE A 113 9.43 7.18 3.49
C ILE A 113 10.39 7.86 2.51
N ARG A 114 10.31 7.51 1.22
CA ARG A 114 11.16 8.07 0.15
C ARG A 114 10.40 9.03 -0.78
N MET A 115 9.08 9.14 -0.64
CA MET A 115 8.24 10.02 -1.45
C MET A 115 7.15 10.64 -0.60
N ALA A 116 6.91 11.92 -0.75
CA ALA A 116 5.68 12.54 -0.28
C ALA A 116 4.52 12.12 -1.18
N SER A 117 3.40 11.75 -0.58
CA SER A 117 2.19 11.37 -1.32
C SER A 117 0.93 11.98 -0.71
N GLY A 118 -0.22 11.84 -1.42
CA GLY A 118 -1.48 12.48 -1.04
C GLY A 118 -2.12 13.22 -2.21
N SER A 119 -1.32 13.74 -3.15
CA SER A 119 -1.78 14.09 -4.49
C SER A 119 -1.82 12.81 -5.31
N LEU A 120 -3.01 12.30 -5.58
CA LEU A 120 -3.20 11.05 -6.29
C LEU A 120 -2.65 11.10 -7.72
N GLY A 121 -2.29 9.95 -8.27
CA GLY A 121 -1.76 9.81 -9.63
C GLY A 121 -0.25 10.06 -9.78
N GLN A 122 0.44 10.60 -8.76
CA GLN A 122 1.86 10.98 -8.86
C GLN A 122 2.83 9.81 -8.66
N GLY A 123 2.44 8.83 -7.83
CA GLY A 123 3.35 7.78 -7.36
C GLY A 123 3.89 6.90 -8.48
N LEU A 124 3.09 6.61 -9.51
CA LEU A 124 3.53 5.77 -10.62
C LEU A 124 4.68 6.42 -11.39
N SER A 125 4.61 7.71 -11.68
CA SER A 125 5.67 8.44 -12.38
C SER A 125 6.97 8.47 -11.58
N VAL A 126 6.89 8.67 -10.25
CA VAL A 126 8.07 8.64 -9.37
C VAL A 126 8.69 7.24 -9.34
N ALA A 127 7.87 6.20 -9.23
CA ALA A 127 8.33 4.81 -9.24
C ALA A 127 9.03 4.43 -10.55
N ILE A 128 8.49 4.88 -11.69
CA ILE A 128 9.10 4.68 -13.00
C ILE A 128 10.50 5.32 -13.07
N GLY A 129 10.62 6.57 -12.61
CA GLY A 129 11.92 7.26 -12.58
C GLY A 129 12.94 6.54 -11.68
N THR A 130 12.50 6.00 -10.54
CA THR A 130 13.35 5.18 -9.67
C THR A 130 13.74 3.86 -10.33
N ALA A 131 12.80 3.17 -10.95
CA ALA A 131 13.06 1.91 -11.64
C ALA A 131 14.05 2.08 -12.81
N GLU A 132 13.88 3.15 -13.58
CA GLU A 132 14.80 3.51 -14.66
C GLU A 132 16.20 3.84 -14.12
N THR A 133 16.29 4.62 -13.04
CA THR A 133 17.56 4.96 -12.39
C THR A 133 18.29 3.70 -11.90
N LYS A 134 17.57 2.75 -11.29
CA LYS A 134 18.15 1.46 -10.88
C LYS A 134 18.72 0.71 -12.07
N LYS A 135 18.00 0.60 -13.18
CA LYS A 135 18.49 -0.04 -14.41
C LYS A 135 19.75 0.64 -14.95
N LEU A 136 19.77 1.98 -15.02
CA LEU A 136 20.92 2.76 -15.50
C LEU A 136 22.17 2.54 -14.64
N ASN A 137 21.99 2.35 -13.34
CA ASN A 137 23.06 2.11 -12.38
C ASN A 137 23.47 0.62 -12.24
N GLY A 138 22.81 -0.29 -12.96
CA GLY A 138 23.04 -1.72 -12.81
C GLY A 138 22.55 -2.29 -11.47
N ASP A 139 21.66 -1.59 -10.77
CA ASP A 139 21.01 -2.04 -9.54
C ASP A 139 19.82 -2.95 -9.90
N ASN A 140 19.88 -4.23 -9.51
CA ASN A 140 18.88 -5.24 -9.82
C ASN A 140 17.71 -5.27 -8.81
N ALA A 141 17.67 -4.35 -7.84
CA ALA A 141 16.57 -4.27 -6.90
C ALA A 141 15.28 -3.78 -7.58
N LEU A 142 14.14 -4.21 -7.04
CA LEU A 142 12.83 -3.97 -7.63
C LEU A 142 12.17 -2.71 -7.04
N VAL A 143 11.26 -2.14 -7.81
CA VAL A 143 10.41 -1.05 -7.37
C VAL A 143 8.97 -1.53 -7.28
N TYR A 144 8.33 -1.26 -6.16
CA TYR A 144 6.93 -1.61 -5.89
C TYR A 144 6.09 -0.36 -5.70
N THR A 145 4.82 -0.40 -6.13
CA THR A 145 3.86 0.67 -5.86
C THR A 145 2.50 0.11 -5.44
N LEU A 146 1.74 0.92 -4.70
CA LEU A 146 0.33 0.66 -4.43
C LEU A 146 -0.50 1.89 -4.81
N HIS A 147 -1.57 1.67 -5.56
CA HIS A 147 -2.52 2.67 -6.04
C HIS A 147 -3.94 2.32 -5.59
N GLY A 148 -4.79 3.32 -5.41
CA GLY A 148 -6.23 3.10 -5.28
C GLY A 148 -6.90 2.96 -6.66
N ASP A 149 -8.02 2.25 -6.74
CA ASP A 149 -8.82 2.13 -7.96
C ASP A 149 -9.44 3.47 -8.41
N GLY A 150 -9.94 4.27 -7.49
CA GLY A 150 -10.39 5.64 -7.76
C GLY A 150 -9.24 6.57 -8.21
N GLU A 151 -8.01 6.32 -7.75
CA GLU A 151 -6.82 7.04 -8.20
C GLU A 151 -6.55 6.87 -9.70
N LEU A 152 -6.95 5.74 -10.28
CA LEU A 152 -6.76 5.48 -11.71
C LEU A 152 -7.61 6.40 -12.63
N GLN A 153 -8.52 7.17 -12.05
CA GLN A 153 -9.27 8.21 -12.77
C GLN A 153 -8.37 9.42 -13.13
N GLU A 154 -7.20 9.54 -12.49
CA GLU A 154 -6.20 10.56 -12.81
C GLU A 154 -5.52 10.28 -14.17
N GLY A 155 -5.56 11.25 -15.08
CA GLY A 155 -4.98 11.11 -16.43
C GLY A 155 -3.50 10.80 -16.43
N GLN A 156 -2.74 11.33 -15.46
CA GLN A 156 -1.31 11.11 -15.31
C GLN A 156 -0.93 9.63 -15.11
N ILE A 157 -1.80 8.81 -14.52
CA ILE A 157 -1.58 7.35 -14.41
C ILE A 157 -1.40 6.74 -15.81
N TRP A 158 -2.27 7.11 -16.76
CA TRP A 158 -2.24 6.55 -18.11
C TRP A 158 -1.10 7.08 -18.96
N GLU A 159 -0.68 8.34 -18.75
CA GLU A 159 0.54 8.88 -19.33
C GLU A 159 1.78 8.09 -18.83
N ALA A 160 1.87 7.86 -17.53
CA ALA A 160 2.93 7.07 -16.91
C ALA A 160 2.91 5.60 -17.40
N ALA A 161 1.72 5.01 -17.54
CA ALA A 161 1.56 3.64 -18.03
C ALA A 161 2.10 3.47 -19.45
N LEU A 162 1.81 4.41 -20.34
CA LEU A 162 2.36 4.43 -21.72
C LEU A 162 3.89 4.53 -21.71
N TYR A 163 4.42 5.45 -20.90
CA TYR A 163 5.87 5.66 -20.80
C TYR A 163 6.58 4.39 -20.31
N ALA A 164 6.07 3.77 -19.25
CA ALA A 164 6.69 2.57 -18.66
C ALA A 164 6.76 1.40 -19.64
N ALA A 165 5.68 1.15 -20.39
CA ALA A 165 5.65 0.10 -21.41
C ALA A 165 6.58 0.42 -22.58
N ALA A 166 6.56 1.66 -23.11
CA ALA A 166 7.41 2.09 -24.22
C ALA A 166 8.91 1.97 -23.89
N ASN A 167 9.30 2.29 -22.65
CA ASN A 167 10.68 2.24 -22.17
C ASN A 167 11.07 0.93 -21.48
N LYS A 168 10.19 -0.09 -21.52
CA LYS A 168 10.44 -1.43 -20.97
C LYS A 168 10.91 -1.39 -19.52
N ILE A 169 10.15 -0.67 -18.67
CA ILE A 169 10.46 -0.56 -17.23
C ILE A 169 10.03 -1.86 -16.53
N ASP A 170 10.80 -2.91 -16.73
CA ASP A 170 10.47 -4.31 -16.37
C ASP A 170 10.99 -4.75 -14.99
N ASN A 171 11.51 -3.83 -14.19
CA ASN A 171 11.85 -3.97 -12.77
C ASN A 171 10.84 -3.26 -11.85
N LEU A 172 9.65 -2.93 -12.37
CA LEU A 172 8.54 -2.30 -11.67
C LEU A 172 7.38 -3.27 -11.51
N ILE A 173 6.92 -3.45 -10.27
CA ILE A 173 5.72 -4.21 -9.89
C ILE A 173 4.75 -3.25 -9.23
N SER A 174 3.71 -2.85 -9.94
CA SER A 174 2.65 -1.98 -9.44
C SER A 174 1.44 -2.80 -9.02
N THR A 175 0.71 -2.33 -8.00
CA THR A 175 -0.49 -3.00 -7.50
C THR A 175 -1.62 -1.98 -7.39
N ILE A 176 -2.84 -2.41 -7.70
CA ILE A 176 -4.07 -1.65 -7.53
C ILE A 176 -4.86 -2.26 -6.38
N ASP A 177 -5.19 -1.46 -5.37
CA ASP A 177 -6.21 -1.76 -4.37
C ASP A 177 -7.59 -1.60 -5.03
N TYR A 178 -8.08 -2.70 -5.61
CA TYR A 178 -9.37 -2.72 -6.30
C TYR A 178 -10.47 -3.13 -5.33
N ASN A 179 -10.91 -2.16 -4.52
CA ASN A 179 -11.98 -2.34 -3.53
C ASN A 179 -13.36 -1.87 -4.03
N GLY A 180 -13.43 -1.26 -5.22
CA GLY A 180 -14.66 -0.81 -5.86
C GLY A 180 -15.29 0.42 -5.18
N ARG A 181 -14.56 1.15 -4.34
CA ARG A 181 -15.10 2.28 -3.56
C ARG A 181 -14.15 3.45 -3.46
N GLN A 182 -14.72 4.64 -3.45
CA GLN A 182 -14.01 5.89 -3.20
C GLN A 182 -14.79 6.75 -2.20
N ILE A 183 -14.26 7.93 -1.84
CA ILE A 183 -14.83 8.78 -0.80
C ILE A 183 -16.29 9.17 -1.06
N ASP A 184 -16.65 9.36 -2.33
CA ASP A 184 -17.97 9.85 -2.74
C ASP A 184 -19.01 8.76 -3.03
N GLY A 185 -18.60 7.47 -3.03
CA GLY A 185 -19.50 6.36 -3.33
C GLY A 185 -18.80 5.12 -3.88
N ASP A 186 -19.58 4.24 -4.45
CA ASP A 186 -19.06 3.10 -5.19
C ASP A 186 -18.40 3.58 -6.50
N LEU A 187 -17.30 2.95 -6.88
CA LEU A 187 -16.49 3.35 -8.04
C LEU A 187 -17.31 3.46 -9.33
N ASP A 188 -18.19 2.50 -9.56
CA ASP A 188 -19.02 2.43 -10.77
C ASP A 188 -20.12 3.51 -10.80
N ASP A 189 -20.53 4.03 -9.65
CA ASP A 189 -21.52 5.12 -9.56
C ASP A 189 -20.86 6.49 -9.77
N VAL A 190 -19.60 6.64 -9.40
CA VAL A 190 -18.88 7.93 -9.51
C VAL A 190 -18.25 8.08 -10.90
N LEU A 191 -17.36 7.17 -11.27
CA LEU A 191 -16.74 7.12 -12.60
C LEU A 191 -16.27 5.69 -12.91
N PRO A 192 -17.05 4.93 -13.69
CA PRO A 192 -16.75 3.53 -13.98
C PRO A 192 -15.40 3.33 -14.66
N MET A 193 -14.56 2.45 -14.10
CA MET A 193 -13.26 2.15 -14.69
C MET A 193 -13.29 0.96 -15.66
N GLY A 194 -14.41 0.23 -15.74
CA GLY A 194 -14.55 -0.94 -16.61
C GLY A 194 -13.53 -2.04 -16.26
N ASP A 195 -13.15 -2.84 -17.25
CA ASP A 195 -12.20 -3.94 -17.05
C ASP A 195 -10.78 -3.40 -16.94
N LEU A 196 -10.26 -3.35 -15.72
CA LEU A 196 -8.91 -2.85 -15.43
C LEU A 196 -7.83 -3.77 -16.02
N SER A 197 -8.01 -5.08 -15.95
CA SER A 197 -7.01 -6.03 -16.48
C SER A 197 -6.83 -5.84 -17.99
N GLN A 198 -7.92 -5.73 -18.74
CA GLN A 198 -7.84 -5.48 -20.18
C GLN A 198 -7.23 -4.11 -20.51
N LYS A 199 -7.54 -3.07 -19.73
CA LYS A 199 -6.94 -1.75 -19.93
C LYS A 199 -5.42 -1.78 -19.78
N TRP A 200 -4.92 -2.31 -18.67
CA TRP A 200 -3.48 -2.38 -18.44
C TRP A 200 -2.77 -3.27 -19.46
N GLN A 201 -3.38 -4.38 -19.89
CA GLN A 201 -2.88 -5.21 -21.00
C GLN A 201 -2.79 -4.41 -22.31
N ALA A 202 -3.83 -3.61 -22.63
CA ALA A 202 -3.83 -2.76 -23.83
C ALA A 202 -2.74 -1.68 -23.78
N PHE A 203 -2.33 -1.21 -22.59
CA PHE A 203 -1.19 -0.32 -22.38
C PHE A 203 0.16 -1.04 -22.45
N GLY A 204 0.19 -2.36 -22.67
CA GLY A 204 1.43 -3.14 -22.86
C GLY A 204 2.04 -3.70 -21.56
N TRP A 205 1.31 -3.67 -20.46
CA TRP A 205 1.74 -4.24 -19.18
C TRP A 205 1.45 -5.74 -19.11
N GLU A 206 2.27 -6.44 -18.34
CA GLU A 206 1.94 -7.78 -17.87
C GLU A 206 0.97 -7.65 -16.68
N VAL A 207 -0.15 -8.39 -16.71
CA VAL A 207 -1.20 -8.22 -15.70
C VAL A 207 -1.43 -9.53 -14.95
N LEU A 208 -1.45 -9.44 -13.63
CA LEU A 208 -1.80 -10.52 -12.71
C LEU A 208 -3.01 -10.07 -11.87
N GLU A 209 -3.79 -11.04 -11.41
CA GLU A 209 -4.92 -10.80 -10.51
C GLU A 209 -4.74 -11.60 -9.23
N LEU A 210 -5.26 -11.12 -8.10
CA LEU A 210 -5.24 -11.84 -6.83
C LEU A 210 -6.37 -11.41 -5.89
N ASP A 211 -6.73 -12.30 -4.96
CA ASP A 211 -7.52 -11.99 -3.76
C ASP A 211 -6.59 -11.40 -2.70
N GLY A 212 -6.76 -10.09 -2.40
CA GLY A 212 -5.93 -9.33 -1.46
C GLY A 212 -6.09 -9.74 0.01
N HIS A 213 -6.97 -10.69 0.31
CA HIS A 213 -7.17 -11.26 1.65
C HIS A 213 -6.66 -12.70 1.77
N ASN A 214 -6.15 -13.28 0.67
CA ASN A 214 -5.54 -14.59 0.67
C ASN A 214 -4.01 -14.47 0.64
N MET A 215 -3.36 -14.57 1.80
CA MET A 215 -1.91 -14.39 1.92
C MET A 215 -1.09 -15.40 1.11
N ASP A 216 -1.56 -16.62 0.93
CA ASP A 216 -0.87 -17.63 0.11
C ASP A 216 -0.94 -17.24 -1.38
N GLU A 217 -2.07 -16.71 -1.82
CA GLU A 217 -2.24 -16.20 -3.19
C GLU A 217 -1.39 -14.95 -3.42
N ILE A 218 -1.34 -14.01 -2.45
CA ILE A 218 -0.45 -12.84 -2.50
C ILE A 218 1.00 -13.29 -2.66
N LYS A 219 1.48 -14.23 -1.85
CA LYS A 219 2.85 -14.79 -1.95
C LYS A 219 3.12 -15.43 -3.30
N ALA A 220 2.18 -16.25 -3.80
CA ALA A 220 2.30 -16.93 -5.08
C ALA A 220 2.36 -15.92 -6.24
N THR A 221 1.50 -14.89 -6.20
CA THR A 221 1.46 -13.84 -7.23
C THR A 221 2.74 -12.99 -7.23
N PHE A 222 3.29 -12.62 -6.07
CA PHE A 222 4.58 -11.96 -6.01
C PHE A 222 5.72 -12.84 -6.56
N ALA A 223 5.72 -14.14 -6.25
CA ALA A 223 6.70 -15.07 -6.79
C ALA A 223 6.59 -15.19 -8.32
N GLN A 224 5.38 -15.13 -8.88
CA GLN A 224 5.15 -15.07 -10.32
C GLN A 224 5.60 -13.73 -10.91
N ALA A 225 5.21 -12.60 -10.31
CA ALA A 225 5.60 -11.26 -10.76
C ALA A 225 7.11 -11.13 -10.84
N LYS A 226 7.85 -11.57 -9.80
CA LYS A 226 9.31 -11.54 -9.79
C LYS A 226 9.95 -12.37 -10.91
N LYS A 227 9.35 -13.48 -11.33
CA LYS A 227 9.82 -14.27 -12.49
C LYS A 227 9.58 -13.57 -13.82
N LEU A 228 8.62 -12.66 -13.87
CA LEU A 228 8.28 -11.88 -15.07
C LEU A 228 9.12 -10.61 -15.20
N THR A 229 9.84 -10.19 -14.16
CA THR A 229 10.77 -9.05 -14.26
C THR A 229 11.91 -9.35 -15.23
N GLY A 230 12.43 -8.32 -15.89
CA GLY A 230 13.48 -8.45 -16.90
C GLY A 230 12.99 -8.91 -18.28
N ASN A 231 11.69 -9.08 -18.50
CA ASN A 231 11.10 -9.54 -19.78
C ASN A 231 10.65 -8.39 -20.69
N GLY A 232 11.01 -7.16 -20.37
CA GLY A 232 10.72 -5.97 -21.19
C GLY A 232 9.31 -5.40 -21.00
N LYS A 233 8.54 -5.83 -19.97
CA LYS A 233 7.24 -5.29 -19.64
C LYS A 233 7.15 -4.94 -18.16
N PRO A 234 6.57 -3.78 -17.80
CA PRO A 234 6.17 -3.51 -16.42
C PRO A 234 5.02 -4.44 -16.01
N ILE A 235 4.87 -4.65 -14.70
CA ILE A 235 3.90 -5.61 -14.15
C ILE A 235 2.86 -4.84 -13.33
N MET A 236 1.57 -5.13 -13.59
CA MET A 236 0.45 -4.64 -12.81
C MET A 236 -0.26 -5.81 -12.13
N ILE A 237 -0.49 -5.69 -10.84
CA ILE A 237 -1.31 -6.61 -10.05
C ILE A 237 -2.65 -5.93 -9.76
N VAL A 238 -3.74 -6.48 -10.24
CA VAL A 238 -5.11 -6.07 -9.90
C VAL A 238 -5.53 -6.87 -8.68
N MET A 239 -5.47 -6.26 -7.51
CA MET A 239 -5.73 -6.89 -6.22
C MET A 239 -7.15 -6.59 -5.75
N LYS A 240 -8.00 -7.60 -5.71
CA LYS A 240 -9.37 -7.46 -5.17
C LYS A 240 -9.33 -7.42 -3.65
N THR A 241 -9.91 -6.39 -3.06
CA THR A 241 -9.96 -6.19 -1.61
C THR A 241 -11.36 -5.80 -1.15
N GLU A 242 -11.58 -5.88 0.16
CA GLU A 242 -12.75 -5.32 0.83
C GLU A 242 -12.31 -4.16 1.73
N MET A 243 -12.87 -2.98 1.49
CA MET A 243 -12.65 -1.82 2.35
C MET A 243 -13.15 -2.11 3.76
N GLY A 244 -12.32 -1.86 4.79
CA GLY A 244 -12.70 -2.12 6.18
C GLY A 244 -12.52 -3.57 6.64
N GLN A 245 -11.79 -4.40 5.87
CA GLN A 245 -11.58 -5.82 6.14
C GLN A 245 -11.19 -6.13 7.58
N GLY A 246 -11.95 -7.03 8.19
CA GLY A 246 -11.75 -7.49 9.57
C GLY A 246 -12.60 -6.76 10.61
N VAL A 247 -13.41 -5.76 10.21
CA VAL A 247 -14.34 -5.04 11.08
C VAL A 247 -15.72 -5.03 10.43
N ASP A 248 -16.67 -5.76 10.98
CA ASP A 248 -17.97 -6.05 10.37
C ASP A 248 -18.77 -4.81 9.97
N TYR A 249 -18.84 -3.79 10.84
CA TYR A 249 -19.56 -2.54 10.57
C TYR A 249 -18.82 -1.59 9.60
N MET A 250 -17.56 -1.89 9.24
CA MET A 250 -16.78 -1.10 8.26
C MET A 250 -16.86 -1.67 6.85
N MET A 251 -17.10 -2.97 6.71
CA MET A 251 -17.20 -3.64 5.42
C MET A 251 -18.51 -3.29 4.71
N GLY A 252 -18.56 -3.47 3.38
CA GLY A 252 -19.77 -3.31 2.56
C GLY A 252 -20.20 -1.86 2.34
N THR A 253 -19.40 -0.85 2.70
CA THR A 253 -19.78 0.57 2.57
C THR A 253 -18.57 1.47 2.34
N HIS A 254 -18.76 2.57 1.57
CA HIS A 254 -17.74 3.60 1.34
C HIS A 254 -17.56 4.55 2.54
N LYS A 255 -18.48 4.55 3.52
CA LYS A 255 -18.50 5.51 4.65
C LYS A 255 -17.18 5.54 5.43
N TRP A 256 -16.51 4.40 5.53
CA TRP A 256 -15.26 4.28 6.26
C TRP A 256 -14.01 4.58 5.42
N HIS A 257 -14.19 5.07 4.21
CA HIS A 257 -13.07 5.57 3.41
C HIS A 257 -12.30 6.66 4.16
N GLY A 258 -13.00 7.68 4.67
CA GLY A 258 -12.40 8.82 5.36
C GLY A 258 -12.99 9.12 6.74
N SER A 259 -13.85 8.25 7.29
CA SER A 259 -14.41 8.39 8.63
C SER A 259 -13.62 7.57 9.64
N THR A 260 -13.54 8.03 10.89
CA THR A 260 -12.79 7.34 11.94
C THR A 260 -13.75 6.83 13.04
N PRO A 261 -13.43 5.69 13.67
CA PRO A 261 -14.25 5.19 14.78
C PRO A 261 -14.12 6.09 16.00
N ASN A 262 -15.19 6.24 16.75
CA ASN A 262 -15.17 6.78 18.10
C ASN A 262 -14.69 5.72 19.11
N ALA A 263 -14.57 6.06 20.40
CA ALA A 263 -14.04 5.15 21.41
C ALA A 263 -14.86 3.86 21.58
N GLU A 264 -16.20 3.93 21.48
CA GLU A 264 -17.07 2.76 21.57
C GLU A 264 -16.91 1.85 20.35
N GLN A 265 -16.90 2.43 19.15
CA GLN A 265 -16.66 1.72 17.90
C GLN A 265 -15.25 1.12 17.85
N LEU A 266 -14.23 1.81 18.38
CA LEU A 266 -12.90 1.25 18.52
C LEU A 266 -12.89 0.01 19.42
N ALA A 267 -13.55 0.08 20.59
CA ALA A 267 -13.62 -1.06 21.49
C ALA A 267 -14.29 -2.28 20.84
N ASP A 268 -15.37 -2.05 20.09
CA ASP A 268 -16.05 -3.07 19.30
C ASP A 268 -15.12 -3.67 18.22
N ALA A 269 -14.50 -2.84 17.40
CA ALA A 269 -13.56 -3.29 16.36
C ALA A 269 -12.38 -4.10 16.94
N LEU A 270 -11.79 -3.64 18.05
CA LEU A 270 -10.69 -4.35 18.72
C LEU A 270 -11.13 -5.70 19.32
N SER A 271 -12.41 -5.88 19.64
CA SER A 271 -12.95 -7.16 20.09
C SER A 271 -13.04 -8.20 18.96
N GLN A 272 -13.10 -7.75 17.71
CA GLN A 272 -13.18 -8.60 16.52
C GLN A 272 -11.80 -9.01 15.98
N ILE A 273 -10.71 -8.36 16.44
CA ILE A 273 -9.34 -8.55 15.91
C ILE A 273 -8.42 -8.99 17.04
N GLU A 274 -7.81 -10.17 16.89
CA GLU A 274 -6.91 -10.73 17.90
C GLU A 274 -5.68 -9.84 18.14
N GLU A 275 -5.34 -9.60 19.43
CA GLU A 275 -4.09 -8.99 19.83
C GLU A 275 -2.97 -10.03 19.82
N THR A 276 -1.93 -9.82 19.02
CA THR A 276 -0.92 -10.85 18.74
C THR A 276 0.51 -10.43 19.07
N MET A 277 0.80 -9.14 19.12
CA MET A 277 2.17 -8.61 19.33
C MET A 277 2.20 -7.49 20.38
N GLY A 278 1.12 -7.27 21.07
CA GLY A 278 0.95 -6.20 22.04
C GLY A 278 0.55 -4.87 21.42
N ASP A 279 -0.48 -4.25 21.97
CA ASP A 279 -0.90 -2.88 21.66
C ASP A 279 0.11 -1.87 22.24
N TYR A 280 0.34 -0.73 21.57
CA TYR A 280 1.21 0.36 22.07
C TYR A 280 0.49 1.31 23.00
#